data_0d94fd9a1fe121676b804ac42ddeede5
#
_entry.id   0d94fd9a1fe121676b804ac42ddeede5
#
_cell.length_a   1.000
_cell.length_b   1.000
_cell.length_c   1.000
_cell.angle_alpha   90.00
_cell.angle_beta   90.00
_cell.angle_gamma   90.00
#
_symmetry.space_group_name_H-M   'P 1'
#
loop_
_entity.id
_entity.type
_entity.pdbx_description
1 polymer ?
#
loop_
_entity_poly.entity_id
_entity_poly.type
_entity_poly.pdbx_seq_one_letter_code
_entity_poly.pdbx_strand_id
1 'polypeptide(L)'
;MAKAQRALLNDPARPLQTLSLNQIKLAPLHTRFDSVDLQTLASNGLATQKPGSDNQPMISRETTTYQLNLYGTPDTAYELVTTLATLARLIRNQKQAITSKFPRMKLANDGTRFGPGQAIVTPSIIKAELISEYSTDQFNGLVENTGAFVQNLLVERDDTDPNRVNVLYPPDLINQLRVFAVLAQFRLQYNAAIDAAGSGSAIGVTGTIPAGGVPI
;
A
#
# COMPACT_ATOMS: atom_id res chain seq x y z
N MET A 1 20.82 -0.32 4.90
CA MET A 1 19.88 -1.38 5.34
C MET A 1 19.15 -0.99 6.64
N ALA A 2 19.84 -0.80 7.78
CA ALA A 2 19.17 -0.56 9.09
C ALA A 2 18.17 0.61 9.11
N LYS A 3 18.47 1.74 8.45
CA LYS A 3 17.58 2.91 8.41
C LYS A 3 16.28 2.63 7.64
N ALA A 4 16.37 1.98 6.50
CA ALA A 4 15.20 1.58 5.71
C ALA A 4 14.34 0.57 6.47
N GLN A 5 14.97 -0.44 7.09
CA GLN A 5 14.27 -1.42 7.91
C GLN A 5 13.54 -0.77 9.10
N ARG A 6 14.18 0.19 9.76
CA ARG A 6 13.54 0.94 10.86
C ARG A 6 12.35 1.78 10.36
N ALA A 7 12.47 2.39 9.17
CA ALA A 7 11.37 3.14 8.57
C ALA A 7 10.16 2.22 8.30
N LEU A 8 10.38 1.03 7.73
CA LEU A 8 9.32 0.03 7.48
C LEU A 8 8.72 -0.53 8.77
N LEU A 9 9.49 -0.63 9.86
CA LEU A 9 8.95 -1.05 11.16
C LEU A 9 8.02 0.00 11.76
N ASN A 10 8.34 1.28 11.59
CA ASN A 10 7.51 2.38 12.10
C ASN A 10 6.24 2.55 11.25
N ASP A 11 6.38 2.63 9.95
CA ASP A 11 5.30 2.83 9.00
C ASP A 11 5.60 2.05 7.70
N PRO A 12 5.06 0.84 7.54
CA PRO A 12 5.38 -0.01 6.41
C PRO A 12 4.75 0.46 5.10
N ALA A 13 3.68 1.26 5.16
CA ALA A 13 3.00 1.79 3.97
C ALA A 13 3.67 3.04 3.41
N ARG A 14 4.50 3.71 4.22
CA ARG A 14 5.20 4.92 3.80
C ARG A 14 6.29 4.60 2.78
N PRO A 15 6.33 5.32 1.62
CA PRO A 15 7.38 5.10 0.62
C PRO A 15 8.78 5.27 1.22
N LEU A 16 9.69 4.40 0.86
CA LEU A 16 11.12 4.58 1.14
C LEU A 16 11.78 5.55 0.17
N GLN A 17 11.13 5.89 -0.93
CA GLN A 17 11.58 6.91 -1.88
C GLN A 17 11.90 8.20 -1.13
N THR A 18 13.02 8.85 -1.49
CA THR A 18 13.57 10.05 -0.83
C THR A 18 14.14 9.84 0.59
N LEU A 19 14.15 8.63 1.13
CA LEU A 19 14.80 8.38 2.41
C LEU A 19 16.32 8.55 2.26
N SER A 20 16.92 9.55 2.93
CA SER A 20 18.37 9.77 2.94
C SER A 20 19.11 8.61 3.59
N LEU A 21 20.21 8.19 2.96
CA LEU A 21 21.09 7.13 3.44
C LEU A 21 22.34 7.76 4.08
N ASN A 22 22.25 8.12 5.35
CA ASN A 22 23.35 8.75 6.07
C ASN A 22 24.55 7.78 6.18
N GLN A 23 25.75 8.33 6.20
CA GLN A 23 27.02 7.59 6.32
C GLN A 23 27.40 6.75 5.08
N ILE A 24 26.68 6.91 3.98
CA ILE A 24 27.05 6.34 2.67
C ILE A 24 27.57 7.48 1.81
N LYS A 25 28.71 7.27 1.16
CA LYS A 25 29.25 8.23 0.19
C LYS A 25 28.60 8.00 -1.17
N LEU A 26 28.28 9.09 -1.85
CA LEU A 26 27.88 9.02 -3.25
C LEU A 26 29.05 8.53 -4.11
N ALA A 27 28.73 7.80 -5.16
CA ALA A 27 29.69 7.48 -6.20
C ALA A 27 30.26 8.77 -6.85
N PRO A 28 31.49 8.76 -7.36
CA PRO A 28 32.04 9.87 -8.13
C PRO A 28 31.11 10.24 -9.30
N LEU A 29 31.04 11.52 -9.66
CA LEU A 29 30.07 12.03 -10.62
C LEU A 29 30.07 11.28 -11.96
N HIS A 30 31.25 10.93 -12.46
CA HIS A 30 31.45 10.26 -13.74
C HIS A 30 31.08 8.76 -13.75
N THR A 31 30.79 8.18 -12.57
CA THR A 31 30.36 6.77 -12.43
C THR A 31 28.91 6.64 -11.98
N ARG A 32 28.19 7.73 -11.89
CA ARG A 32 26.77 7.70 -11.50
C ARG A 32 25.92 7.28 -12.68
N PHE A 33 24.94 6.44 -12.41
CA PHE A 33 23.89 6.13 -13.36
C PHE A 33 23.05 7.37 -13.64
N ASP A 34 22.65 7.54 -14.87
CA ASP A 34 21.69 8.57 -15.27
C ASP A 34 20.25 8.14 -14.97
N SER A 35 19.26 8.96 -15.33
CA SER A 35 17.85 8.67 -15.05
C SER A 35 17.33 7.48 -15.87
N VAL A 36 17.86 7.25 -17.06
CA VAL A 36 17.48 6.14 -17.95
C VAL A 36 18.03 4.83 -17.42
N ASP A 37 19.30 4.85 -16.98
CA ASP A 37 19.93 3.70 -16.33
C ASP A 37 19.17 3.29 -15.06
N LEU A 38 18.84 4.26 -14.18
CA LEU A 38 18.10 4.01 -12.95
C LEU A 38 16.72 3.43 -13.23
N GLN A 39 16.03 3.91 -14.28
CA GLN A 39 14.74 3.36 -14.69
C GLN A 39 14.89 1.93 -15.22
N THR A 40 15.90 1.66 -16.03
CA THR A 40 16.21 0.33 -16.56
C THR A 40 16.51 -0.66 -15.43
N LEU A 41 17.32 -0.26 -14.45
CA LEU A 41 17.62 -1.07 -13.28
C LEU A 41 16.35 -1.38 -12.46
N ALA A 42 15.52 -0.36 -12.21
CA ALA A 42 14.27 -0.52 -11.48
C ALA A 42 13.30 -1.47 -12.21
N SER A 43 13.18 -1.35 -13.53
CA SER A 43 12.31 -2.23 -14.35
C SER A 43 12.79 -3.70 -14.33
N ASN A 44 14.09 -3.91 -14.04
CA ASN A 44 14.67 -5.25 -13.89
C ASN A 44 14.76 -5.72 -12.43
N GLY A 45 13.97 -5.11 -11.52
CA GLY A 45 13.86 -5.56 -10.14
C GLY A 45 15.04 -5.20 -9.25
N LEU A 46 15.80 -4.18 -9.60
CA LEU A 46 16.94 -3.70 -8.81
C LEU A 46 16.58 -2.41 -8.08
N ALA A 47 16.73 -2.42 -6.76
CA ALA A 47 16.55 -1.22 -5.96
C ALA A 47 17.63 -0.18 -6.28
N THR A 48 17.24 1.07 -6.43
CA THR A 48 18.12 2.13 -6.90
C THR A 48 18.24 3.27 -5.88
N GLN A 49 19.34 4.00 -5.96
CA GLN A 49 19.58 5.22 -5.20
C GLN A 49 19.94 6.39 -6.12
N LYS A 50 19.62 7.60 -5.69
CA LYS A 50 19.98 8.84 -6.39
C LYS A 50 20.58 9.87 -5.42
N PRO A 51 21.32 10.88 -5.89
CA PRO A 51 21.73 11.99 -5.03
C PRO A 51 20.53 12.83 -4.61
N GLY A 52 20.47 13.22 -3.34
CA GLY A 52 19.53 14.19 -2.82
C GLY A 52 20.01 15.63 -3.02
N SER A 53 19.12 16.60 -2.72
CA SER A 53 19.45 18.03 -2.77
C SER A 53 20.55 18.43 -1.78
N ASP A 54 20.71 17.67 -0.70
CA ASP A 54 21.74 17.79 0.33
C ASP A 54 23.05 17.07 -0.03
N ASN A 55 23.17 16.57 -1.27
CA ASN A 55 24.29 15.76 -1.75
C ASN A 55 24.51 14.48 -0.91
N GLN A 56 23.48 13.98 -0.22
CA GLN A 56 23.46 12.66 0.41
C GLN A 56 22.77 11.67 -0.51
N PRO A 57 23.18 10.40 -0.53
CA PRO A 57 22.43 9.39 -1.28
C PRO A 57 21.05 9.18 -0.65
N MET A 58 20.03 9.09 -1.48
CA MET A 58 18.68 8.75 -1.08
C MET A 58 18.15 7.56 -1.88
N ILE A 59 17.22 6.82 -1.32
CA ILE A 59 16.53 5.76 -2.06
C ILE A 59 15.73 6.39 -3.19
N SER A 60 15.93 5.90 -4.41
CA SER A 60 15.13 6.29 -5.58
C SER A 60 13.93 5.36 -5.75
N ARG A 61 14.16 4.05 -5.73
CA ARG A 61 13.10 3.04 -5.80
C ARG A 61 13.48 1.79 -5.03
N GLU A 62 12.59 1.29 -4.22
CA GLU A 62 12.76 0.08 -3.40
C GLU A 62 12.09 -1.14 -4.06
N THR A 63 12.47 -1.44 -5.28
CA THR A 63 11.98 -2.61 -6.02
C THR A 63 12.50 -3.91 -5.42
N THR A 64 11.68 -4.95 -5.52
CA THR A 64 12.06 -6.33 -5.25
C THR A 64 12.52 -6.99 -6.56
N THR A 65 13.07 -8.19 -6.47
CA THR A 65 13.41 -9.00 -7.64
C THR A 65 12.19 -9.73 -8.24
N TYR A 66 10.99 -9.51 -7.68
CA TYR A 66 9.77 -10.11 -8.18
C TYR A 66 9.32 -9.44 -9.48
N GLN A 67 9.21 -10.19 -10.55
CA GLN A 67 8.81 -9.71 -11.87
C GLN A 67 7.78 -10.60 -12.54
N LEU A 68 7.74 -11.88 -12.16
CA LEU A 68 6.87 -12.88 -12.76
C LEU A 68 6.08 -13.58 -11.66
N ASN A 69 4.82 -13.89 -11.96
CA ASN A 69 4.01 -14.75 -11.10
C ASN A 69 4.37 -16.24 -11.26
N LEU A 70 3.68 -17.11 -10.53
CA LEU A 70 3.90 -18.56 -10.57
C LEU A 70 3.68 -19.19 -11.95
N TYR A 71 2.99 -18.49 -12.85
CA TYR A 71 2.71 -18.95 -14.22
C TYR A 71 3.69 -18.37 -15.26
N GLY A 72 4.72 -17.63 -14.81
CA GLY A 72 5.70 -17.00 -15.69
C GLY A 72 5.18 -15.74 -16.42
N THR A 73 4.03 -15.20 -16.00
CA THR A 73 3.47 -13.98 -16.57
C THR A 73 3.98 -12.75 -15.80
N PRO A 74 4.32 -11.63 -16.48
CA PRO A 74 4.69 -10.38 -15.80
C PRO A 74 3.66 -9.96 -14.76
N ASP A 75 4.13 -9.62 -13.56
CA ASP A 75 3.29 -9.27 -12.42
C ASP A 75 4.00 -8.25 -11.54
N THR A 76 3.29 -7.23 -11.10
CA THR A 76 3.78 -6.14 -10.25
C THR A 76 3.28 -6.22 -8.81
N ALA A 77 2.52 -7.24 -8.44
CA ALA A 77 1.86 -7.36 -7.12
C ALA A 77 2.85 -7.22 -5.95
N TYR A 78 4.06 -7.75 -6.10
CA TYR A 78 5.13 -7.67 -5.08
C TYR A 78 6.36 -6.90 -5.56
N GLU A 79 6.18 -6.00 -6.50
CA GLU A 79 7.27 -5.16 -7.03
C GLU A 79 7.97 -4.35 -5.93
N LEU A 80 7.23 -3.87 -4.93
CA LEU A 80 7.73 -2.96 -3.91
C LEU A 80 7.89 -3.62 -2.55
N VAL A 81 9.00 -3.33 -1.89
CA VAL A 81 9.28 -3.81 -0.52
C VAL A 81 8.23 -3.32 0.47
N THR A 82 7.72 -2.11 0.30
CA THR A 82 6.65 -1.52 1.13
C THR A 82 5.35 -2.31 1.06
N THR A 83 4.96 -2.83 -0.12
CA THR A 83 3.79 -3.70 -0.27
C THR A 83 3.90 -4.96 0.59
N LEU A 84 5.07 -5.64 0.52
CA LEU A 84 5.35 -6.83 1.33
C LEU A 84 5.35 -6.52 2.83
N ALA A 85 5.95 -5.39 3.22
CA ALA A 85 6.02 -4.97 4.62
C ALA A 85 4.62 -4.65 5.19
N THR A 86 3.77 -3.98 4.40
CA THR A 86 2.39 -3.65 4.76
C THR A 86 1.55 -4.91 4.91
N LEU A 87 1.59 -5.80 3.93
CA LEU A 87 0.89 -7.11 4.02
C LEU A 87 1.34 -7.91 5.24
N ALA A 88 2.65 -7.98 5.51
CA ALA A 88 3.16 -8.68 6.68
C ALA A 88 2.67 -8.06 8.01
N ARG A 89 2.52 -6.73 8.05
CA ARG A 89 1.95 -6.02 9.20
C ARG A 89 0.47 -6.37 9.36
N LEU A 90 -0.34 -6.30 8.31
CA LEU A 90 -1.77 -6.61 8.34
C LEU A 90 -2.03 -8.05 8.79
N ILE A 91 -1.31 -9.03 8.22
CA ILE A 91 -1.44 -10.44 8.62
C ILE A 91 -1.08 -10.64 10.09
N ARG A 92 -0.06 -9.94 10.59
CA ARG A 92 0.33 -9.99 12.00
C ARG A 92 -0.75 -9.38 12.89
N ASN A 93 -1.29 -8.20 12.55
CA ASN A 93 -2.34 -7.52 13.29
C ASN A 93 -3.59 -8.41 13.38
N GLN A 94 -4.05 -8.91 12.23
CA GLN A 94 -5.16 -9.85 12.13
C GLN A 94 -4.96 -11.10 13.02
N LYS A 95 -3.80 -11.74 12.89
CA LYS A 95 -3.48 -12.91 13.72
C LYS A 95 -3.50 -12.58 15.21
N GLN A 96 -2.92 -11.44 15.59
CA GLN A 96 -2.89 -11.00 16.98
C GLN A 96 -4.31 -10.68 17.49
N ALA A 97 -5.14 -9.97 16.73
CA ALA A 97 -6.52 -9.65 17.10
C ALA A 97 -7.31 -10.92 17.42
N ILE A 98 -7.27 -11.90 16.50
CA ILE A 98 -8.00 -13.16 16.68
C ILE A 98 -7.44 -13.98 17.85
N THR A 99 -6.13 -14.15 17.96
CA THR A 99 -5.53 -15.00 19.02
C THR A 99 -5.64 -14.39 20.41
N SER A 100 -5.64 -13.06 20.53
CA SER A 100 -5.78 -12.38 21.82
C SER A 100 -7.24 -12.33 22.30
N LYS A 101 -8.18 -12.16 21.38
CA LYS A 101 -9.61 -11.97 21.70
C LYS A 101 -10.34 -13.31 21.90
N PHE A 102 -9.95 -14.35 21.17
CA PHE A 102 -10.62 -15.64 21.18
C PHE A 102 -9.76 -16.81 21.69
N PRO A 103 -9.01 -16.65 22.80
CA PRO A 103 -8.24 -17.76 23.35
C PRO A 103 -9.17 -18.83 23.92
N ARG A 104 -8.92 -20.09 23.59
CA ARG A 104 -9.64 -21.23 24.15
C ARG A 104 -11.16 -21.20 23.97
N MET A 105 -11.65 -20.62 22.87
CA MET A 105 -13.07 -20.59 22.53
C MET A 105 -13.52 -21.89 21.87
N LYS A 106 -14.77 -22.24 22.10
CA LYS A 106 -15.49 -23.28 21.36
C LYS A 106 -16.04 -22.67 20.08
N LEU A 107 -16.04 -23.40 18.98
CA LEU A 107 -16.58 -22.97 17.71
C LEU A 107 -18.02 -23.49 17.51
N ALA A 108 -18.96 -22.59 17.31
CA ALA A 108 -20.34 -22.92 16.97
C ALA A 108 -20.73 -22.34 15.60
N ASN A 109 -21.78 -22.87 15.01
CA ASN A 109 -22.38 -22.28 13.80
C ASN A 109 -23.14 -21.00 14.15
N ASP A 110 -23.24 -20.11 13.17
CA ASP A 110 -24.07 -18.91 13.31
C ASP A 110 -25.53 -19.27 13.61
N GLY A 111 -26.20 -18.44 14.41
CA GLY A 111 -27.57 -18.69 14.85
C GLY A 111 -27.72 -19.68 16.02
N THR A 112 -26.64 -20.33 16.47
CA THR A 112 -26.68 -21.22 17.66
C THR A 112 -26.98 -20.40 18.91
N ARG A 113 -28.00 -20.82 19.66
CA ARG A 113 -28.36 -20.20 20.96
C ARG A 113 -27.53 -20.79 22.07
N PHE A 114 -26.87 -19.94 22.84
CA PHE A 114 -26.10 -20.34 24.01
C PHE A 114 -26.31 -19.35 25.17
N GLY A 115 -26.10 -19.82 26.40
CA GLY A 115 -26.27 -18.98 27.58
C GLY A 115 -25.18 -17.90 27.70
N PRO A 116 -25.45 -16.83 28.44
CA PRO A 116 -24.48 -15.76 28.65
C PRO A 116 -23.21 -16.27 29.34
N GLY A 117 -22.06 -15.69 29.00
CA GLY A 117 -20.76 -16.05 29.59
C GLY A 117 -20.12 -17.33 29.06
N GLN A 118 -20.73 -18.01 28.09
CA GLN A 118 -20.08 -19.16 27.45
C GLN A 118 -18.95 -18.73 26.52
N ALA A 119 -17.81 -19.43 26.60
CA ALA A 119 -16.64 -19.21 25.73
C ALA A 119 -16.92 -19.83 24.35
N ILE A 120 -17.76 -19.17 23.54
CA ILE A 120 -18.16 -19.63 22.22
C ILE A 120 -17.95 -18.51 21.22
N VAL A 121 -17.41 -18.84 20.06
CA VAL A 121 -17.23 -17.95 18.91
C VAL A 121 -17.93 -18.57 17.69
N THR A 122 -18.42 -17.71 16.80
CA THR A 122 -19.02 -18.13 15.52
C THR A 122 -18.31 -17.40 14.38
N PRO A 123 -18.44 -17.87 13.13
CA PRO A 123 -17.87 -17.18 11.96
C PRO A 123 -18.28 -15.72 11.87
N SER A 124 -19.51 -15.37 12.17
CA SER A 124 -19.99 -13.97 12.16
C SER A 124 -19.31 -13.10 13.22
N ILE A 125 -19.03 -13.63 14.39
CA ILE A 125 -18.28 -12.93 15.46
C ILE A 125 -16.84 -12.68 15.01
N ILE A 126 -16.18 -13.68 14.39
CA ILE A 126 -14.84 -13.53 13.83
C ILE A 126 -14.85 -12.49 12.71
N LYS A 127 -15.85 -12.52 11.82
CA LYS A 127 -16.02 -11.54 10.75
C LYS A 127 -16.12 -10.11 11.29
N ALA A 128 -16.93 -9.89 12.33
CA ALA A 128 -17.08 -8.59 12.96
C ALA A 128 -15.75 -8.08 13.56
N GLU A 129 -14.98 -8.97 14.17
CA GLU A 129 -13.65 -8.62 14.70
C GLU A 129 -12.67 -8.23 13.60
N LEU A 130 -12.62 -8.99 12.50
CA LEU A 130 -11.75 -8.67 11.36
C LEU A 130 -12.11 -7.32 10.72
N ILE A 131 -13.40 -6.97 10.67
CA ILE A 131 -13.85 -5.66 10.20
C ILE A 131 -13.40 -4.54 11.15
N SER A 132 -13.49 -4.78 12.46
CA SER A 132 -13.02 -3.82 13.48
C SER A 132 -11.52 -3.57 13.38
N GLU A 133 -10.74 -4.65 13.23
CA GLU A 133 -9.28 -4.56 13.04
C GLU A 133 -8.93 -3.85 11.73
N TYR A 134 -9.62 -4.15 10.63
CA TYR A 134 -9.42 -3.47 9.35
C TYR A 134 -9.69 -1.97 9.46
N SER A 135 -10.72 -1.55 10.21
CA SER A 135 -11.00 -0.14 10.45
C SER A 135 -9.87 0.53 11.26
N THR A 136 -9.26 -0.18 12.18
CA THR A 136 -8.07 0.27 12.92
C THR A 136 -6.86 0.40 12.00
N ASP A 137 -6.65 -0.56 11.12
CA ASP A 137 -5.58 -0.52 10.11
C ASP A 137 -5.79 0.63 9.10
N GLN A 138 -7.05 0.93 8.74
CA GLN A 138 -7.39 2.10 7.93
C GLN A 138 -7.07 3.41 8.65
N PHE A 139 -7.44 3.52 9.92
CA PHE A 139 -7.11 4.69 10.74
C PHE A 139 -5.59 4.90 10.85
N ASN A 140 -4.83 3.82 10.88
CA ASN A 140 -3.36 3.83 10.88
C ASN A 140 -2.75 4.07 9.49
N GLY A 141 -3.55 4.24 8.43
CA GLY A 141 -3.09 4.53 7.08
C GLY A 141 -2.40 3.35 6.39
N LEU A 142 -2.79 2.12 6.69
CA LEU A 142 -2.24 0.92 6.06
C LEU A 142 -3.11 0.41 4.91
N VAL A 143 -4.42 0.63 5.00
CA VAL A 143 -5.44 0.17 4.04
C VAL A 143 -6.45 1.27 3.76
N GLU A 144 -7.25 1.09 2.71
CA GLU A 144 -8.34 1.96 2.33
C GLU A 144 -9.61 1.15 2.00
N ASN A 145 -10.72 1.80 1.62
CA ASN A 145 -11.94 1.17 1.12
C ASN A 145 -12.59 0.11 2.02
N THR A 146 -12.76 0.40 3.32
CA THR A 146 -13.42 -0.53 4.27
C THR A 146 -14.76 -1.08 3.75
N GLY A 147 -15.55 -0.28 3.03
CA GLY A 147 -16.83 -0.73 2.46
C GLY A 147 -16.67 -1.89 1.48
N ALA A 148 -15.71 -1.80 0.57
CA ALA A 148 -15.40 -2.87 -0.38
C ALA A 148 -14.82 -4.09 0.34
N PHE A 149 -13.96 -3.88 1.33
CA PHE A 149 -13.43 -4.97 2.16
C PHE A 149 -14.55 -5.77 2.84
N VAL A 150 -15.51 -5.11 3.50
CA VAL A 150 -16.63 -5.76 4.20
C VAL A 150 -17.47 -6.63 3.27
N GLN A 151 -17.71 -6.17 2.04
CA GLN A 151 -18.47 -6.89 1.03
C GLN A 151 -17.75 -8.16 0.55
N ASN A 152 -16.43 -8.13 0.46
CA ASN A 152 -15.62 -9.23 -0.09
C ASN A 152 -15.00 -10.13 1.00
N LEU A 153 -15.09 -9.75 2.28
CA LEU A 153 -14.60 -10.57 3.39
C LEU A 153 -15.51 -11.79 3.57
N LEU A 154 -14.96 -12.98 3.35
CA LEU A 154 -15.64 -14.24 3.57
C LEU A 154 -15.06 -14.93 4.80
N VAL A 155 -15.92 -15.35 5.72
CA VAL A 155 -15.54 -16.09 6.93
C VAL A 155 -16.55 -17.24 7.09
N GLU A 156 -16.06 -18.46 6.95
CA GLU A 156 -16.89 -19.66 6.94
C GLU A 156 -16.26 -20.77 7.75
N ARG A 157 -17.10 -21.60 8.38
CA ARG A 157 -16.60 -22.82 8.99
C ARG A 157 -16.26 -23.84 7.89
N ASP A 158 -15.18 -24.56 8.07
CA ASP A 158 -14.76 -25.59 7.11
C ASP A 158 -15.75 -26.76 7.13
N ASP A 159 -16.13 -27.25 5.94
CA ASP A 159 -17.10 -28.34 5.79
C ASP A 159 -16.51 -29.71 6.16
N THR A 160 -15.19 -29.85 6.10
CA THR A 160 -14.48 -31.11 6.36
C THR A 160 -13.85 -31.17 7.75
N ASP A 161 -13.40 -30.03 8.28
CA ASP A 161 -12.84 -29.91 9.63
C ASP A 161 -13.73 -29.03 10.51
N PRO A 162 -14.53 -29.61 11.42
CA PRO A 162 -15.45 -28.86 12.26
C PRO A 162 -14.78 -27.91 13.25
N ASN A 163 -13.46 -27.98 13.43
CA ASN A 163 -12.68 -27.10 14.32
C ASN A 163 -11.99 -25.96 13.56
N ARG A 164 -12.20 -25.84 12.26
CA ARG A 164 -11.54 -24.88 11.39
C ARG A 164 -12.50 -23.80 10.88
N VAL A 165 -12.00 -22.56 10.82
CA VAL A 165 -12.64 -21.44 10.14
C VAL A 165 -11.74 -21.00 8.99
N ASN A 166 -12.30 -20.92 7.80
CA ASN A 166 -11.66 -20.39 6.60
C ASN A 166 -11.97 -18.91 6.45
N VAL A 167 -10.96 -18.12 6.12
CA VAL A 167 -11.09 -16.70 5.93
C VAL A 167 -10.48 -16.31 4.58
N LEU A 168 -11.28 -15.70 3.71
CA LEU A 168 -10.79 -14.96 2.55
C LEU A 168 -10.69 -13.49 2.96
N TYR A 169 -9.47 -13.01 3.08
CA TYR A 169 -9.14 -11.66 3.55
C TYR A 169 -8.54 -10.84 2.40
N PRO A 170 -9.34 -10.00 1.69
CA PRO A 170 -8.90 -9.20 0.55
C PRO A 170 -8.61 -7.74 0.97
N PRO A 171 -7.44 -7.42 1.55
CA PRO A 171 -7.13 -6.04 1.92
C PRO A 171 -6.88 -5.17 0.70
N ASP A 172 -7.39 -3.94 0.73
CA ASP A 172 -7.05 -2.89 -0.21
C ASP A 172 -5.96 -2.00 0.43
N LEU A 173 -4.72 -2.14 -0.05
CA LEU A 173 -3.58 -1.44 0.52
C LEU A 173 -3.59 0.03 0.10
N ILE A 174 -3.23 0.93 1.02
CA ILE A 174 -3.09 2.34 0.70
C ILE A 174 -1.99 2.55 -0.35
N ASN A 175 -2.29 3.37 -1.35
CA ASN A 175 -1.37 3.67 -2.44
C ASN A 175 -0.34 4.74 -2.04
N GLN A 176 0.80 4.74 -2.72
CA GLN A 176 1.91 5.65 -2.45
C GLN A 176 1.96 6.75 -3.51
N LEU A 177 2.09 8.01 -3.07
CA LEU A 177 2.37 9.12 -3.98
C LEU A 177 3.82 9.03 -4.47
N ARG A 178 4.01 8.54 -5.71
CA ARG A 178 5.33 8.33 -6.29
C ARG A 178 5.67 9.29 -7.41
N VAL A 179 4.66 9.79 -8.10
CA VAL A 179 4.82 10.70 -9.22
C VAL A 179 3.85 11.85 -9.06
N PHE A 180 4.37 13.05 -9.11
CA PHE A 180 3.58 14.27 -9.19
C PHE A 180 3.76 14.88 -10.57
N ALA A 181 2.75 14.73 -11.43
CA ALA A 181 2.78 15.23 -12.81
C ALA A 181 2.03 16.58 -12.87
N VAL A 182 2.70 17.60 -13.37
CA VAL A 182 2.13 18.95 -13.52
C VAL A 182 2.25 19.42 -14.96
N LEU A 183 1.13 19.81 -15.55
CA LEU A 183 1.10 20.59 -16.78
C LEU A 183 0.94 22.06 -16.41
N ALA A 184 2.05 22.82 -16.45
CA ALA A 184 2.03 24.26 -16.19
C ALA A 184 1.72 25.02 -17.48
N GLN A 185 0.67 25.82 -17.45
CA GLN A 185 0.35 26.78 -18.54
C GLN A 185 0.36 28.18 -17.94
N PHE A 186 1.05 29.11 -18.59
CA PHE A 186 1.01 30.51 -18.19
C PHE A 186 0.40 31.36 -19.30
N ARG A 187 -0.22 32.47 -18.90
CA ARG A 187 -0.75 33.48 -19.81
C ARG A 187 -0.16 34.82 -19.39
N LEU A 188 0.29 35.61 -20.35
CA LEU A 188 0.77 36.95 -20.10
C LEU A 188 -0.38 37.92 -19.79
N GLN A 189 -1.60 37.62 -20.26
CA GLN A 189 -2.79 38.43 -20.00
C GLN A 189 -4.03 37.51 -20.00
N TYR A 190 -4.91 37.71 -19.02
CA TYR A 190 -6.26 37.17 -19.03
C TYR A 190 -7.20 38.09 -19.81
N ASN A 191 -8.03 37.54 -20.67
CA ASN A 191 -9.00 38.32 -21.43
C ASN A 191 -10.18 38.68 -20.50
N ALA A 192 -10.40 39.93 -20.23
CA ALA A 192 -11.44 40.44 -19.33
C ALA A 192 -12.87 39.97 -19.68
N ALA A 193 -13.10 39.55 -20.95
CA ALA A 193 -14.37 39.00 -21.37
C ALA A 193 -14.68 37.59 -20.79
N ILE A 194 -13.67 36.86 -20.29
CA ILE A 194 -13.87 35.53 -19.69
C ILE A 194 -14.22 35.68 -18.19
N ASP A 195 -13.72 36.72 -17.53
CA ASP A 195 -14.01 36.99 -16.11
C ASP A 195 -15.42 37.56 -15.90
N ALA A 196 -16.02 38.17 -16.94
CA ALA A 196 -17.40 38.71 -16.91
C ALA A 196 -18.47 37.65 -17.15
N ALA A 197 -18.12 36.50 -17.73
CA ALA A 197 -19.01 35.33 -17.89
C ALA A 197 -18.87 34.43 -16.69
N GLY A 198 -19.22 34.95 -15.50
CA GLY A 198 -19.17 34.22 -14.26
C GLY A 198 -19.81 32.86 -14.35
N SER A 199 -19.14 31.88 -13.82
CA SER A 199 -19.63 30.56 -13.38
C SER A 199 -20.33 29.73 -14.45
N GLY A 200 -19.62 28.82 -15.09
CA GLY A 200 -20.30 27.69 -15.68
C GLY A 200 -19.78 27.10 -16.98
N SER A 201 -18.52 27.19 -17.26
CA SER A 201 -17.95 26.28 -18.24
C SER A 201 -16.51 25.98 -17.85
N ALA A 202 -16.35 24.87 -17.16
CA ALA A 202 -15.04 24.23 -17.11
C ALA A 202 -14.64 24.01 -18.56
N ILE A 203 -13.70 24.83 -19.07
CA ILE A 203 -13.04 24.52 -20.33
C ILE A 203 -12.43 23.16 -20.13
N GLY A 204 -13.03 22.13 -20.70
CA GLY A 204 -12.50 20.79 -20.68
C GLY A 204 -11.08 20.85 -21.21
N VAL A 205 -10.11 20.77 -20.31
CA VAL A 205 -8.72 20.57 -20.66
C VAL A 205 -8.61 19.12 -21.13
N THR A 206 -8.90 18.88 -22.39
CA THR A 206 -8.56 17.62 -23.07
C THR A 206 -7.07 17.61 -23.39
N GLY A 207 -6.26 17.87 -22.39
CA GLY A 207 -4.83 17.67 -22.46
C GLY A 207 -4.49 16.34 -21.82
N THR A 208 -4.23 15.32 -22.63
CA THR A 208 -3.65 14.07 -22.14
C THR A 208 -2.32 14.41 -21.49
N ILE A 209 -2.21 14.21 -20.18
CA ILE A 209 -0.92 14.33 -19.48
C ILE A 209 -0.05 13.19 -20.01
N PRO A 210 1.11 13.48 -20.64
CA PRO A 210 1.98 12.42 -21.13
C PRO A 210 2.42 11.53 -19.97
N ALA A 211 2.51 10.23 -20.21
CA ALA A 211 2.88 9.20 -19.24
C ALA A 211 4.35 9.27 -18.77
N GLY A 212 4.89 10.46 -18.59
CA GLY A 212 6.27 10.73 -18.18
C GLY A 212 6.33 11.79 -17.09
N GLY A 213 5.67 11.56 -15.97
CA GLY A 213 5.84 12.41 -14.79
C GLY A 213 7.24 12.23 -14.16
N VAL A 214 7.84 13.32 -13.70
CA VAL A 214 9.12 13.27 -12.97
C VAL A 214 8.86 12.66 -11.60
N PRO A 215 9.56 11.60 -11.17
CA PRO A 215 9.42 11.06 -9.82
C PRO A 215 9.91 12.10 -8.79
N ILE A 216 9.14 12.27 -7.77
CA ILE A 216 9.45 13.17 -6.64
C ILE A 216 10.61 12.61 -5.82
#